data_86947691158ed71d592cda0e1e0c8723
#
_entry.id   86947691158ed71d592cda0e1e0c8723
#
_cell.length_a   1.000
_cell.length_b   1.000
_cell.length_c   1.000
_cell.angle_alpha   90.00
_cell.angle_beta   90.00
_cell.angle_gamma   90.00
#
_symmetry.space_group_name_H-M   'P 1'
#
loop_
_entity.id
_entity.type
_entity.pdbx_description
1 polymer ?
#
loop_
_entity_poly.entity_id
_entity_poly.type
_entity_poly.pdbx_seq_one_letter_code
_entity_poly.pdbx_strand_id
1 'polypeptide(L)' 'MTITINCNNPYRANRVHNYFYNKGVQVMLCNDETSVTLFNLDRDRAELLLAAFTKHFHLVPASAHALAS' A
#
# COMPACT_ATOMS: atom_id res chain seq x y z
N MET A 1 -4.28 -1.91 11.75
CA MET A 1 -2.89 -2.01 11.24
C MET A 1 -2.66 -0.94 10.17
N THR A 2 -1.51 -0.31 10.22
CA THR A 2 -1.12 0.74 9.28
C THR A 2 0.10 0.27 8.49
N ILE A 3 0.06 0.40 7.16
CA ILE A 3 1.13 -0.06 6.30
C ILE A 3 1.52 1.06 5.34
N THR A 4 2.82 1.32 5.22
CA THR A 4 3.34 2.32 4.30
C THR A 4 4.08 1.61 3.15
N ILE A 5 3.77 2.01 1.92
CA ILE A 5 4.39 1.45 0.72
C ILE A 5 5.15 2.55 0.02
N ASN A 6 6.46 2.34 -0.17
CA ASN A 6 7.30 3.27 -0.92
C ASN A 6 7.20 2.94 -2.41
N CYS A 7 6.72 3.89 -3.20
CA CYS A 7 6.49 3.71 -4.62
C CYS A 7 7.57 4.34 -5.50
N ASN A 8 8.53 5.02 -4.90
CA ASN A 8 9.72 5.62 -5.53
C ASN A 8 9.45 6.86 -6.40
N ASN A 9 8.24 7.09 -6.87
CA ASN A 9 7.93 8.31 -7.62
C ASN A 9 6.46 8.68 -7.48
N PRO A 10 6.11 9.96 -7.71
CA PRO A 10 4.73 10.43 -7.51
C PRO A 10 3.71 9.77 -8.46
N TYR A 11 4.10 9.51 -9.68
CA TYR A 11 3.19 8.88 -10.65
C TYR A 11 2.76 7.49 -10.18
N ARG A 12 3.73 6.69 -9.74
CA ARG A 12 3.44 5.35 -9.25
C ARG A 12 2.66 5.38 -7.95
N ALA A 13 3.01 6.31 -7.05
CA ALA A 13 2.30 6.48 -5.80
C ALA A 13 0.82 6.82 -6.03
N ASN A 14 0.54 7.68 -6.99
CA ASN A 14 -0.83 8.04 -7.34
C ASN A 14 -1.61 6.84 -7.87
N ARG A 15 -0.98 6.01 -8.70
CA ARG A 15 -1.62 4.79 -9.21
C ARG A 15 -1.90 3.80 -8.10
N VAL A 16 -0.97 3.63 -7.18
CA VAL A 16 -1.14 2.73 -6.03
C VAL A 16 -2.25 3.25 -5.12
N HIS A 17 -2.28 4.56 -4.86
CA HIS A 17 -3.33 5.18 -4.09
C HIS A 17 -4.70 4.86 -4.68
N ASN A 18 -4.87 5.08 -5.99
CA ASN A 18 -6.15 4.85 -6.66
C ASN A 18 -6.54 3.37 -6.65
N TYR A 19 -5.57 2.48 -6.79
CA TYR A 19 -5.80 1.06 -6.74
C TYR A 19 -6.46 0.65 -5.40
N PHE A 20 -5.88 1.10 -4.29
CA PHE A 20 -6.42 0.77 -2.97
C PHE A 20 -7.71 1.53 -2.66
N TYR A 21 -7.80 2.76 -3.10
CA TYR A 21 -9.02 3.55 -2.93
C TYR A 21 -10.21 2.85 -3.57
N ASN A 22 -10.03 2.32 -4.77
CA ASN A 22 -11.10 1.62 -5.49
C ASN A 22 -11.49 0.30 -4.83
N LYS A 23 -10.64 -0.25 -3.98
CA LYS A 23 -10.94 -1.47 -3.22
C LYS A 23 -11.61 -1.18 -1.88
N GLY A 24 -11.91 0.08 -1.60
CA GLY A 24 -12.55 0.46 -0.34
C GLY A 24 -11.60 0.54 0.85
N VAL A 25 -10.30 0.64 0.59
CA VAL A 25 -9.30 0.76 1.64
C VAL A 25 -9.07 2.22 1.97
N GLN A 26 -8.94 2.55 3.25
CA GLN A 26 -8.53 3.89 3.65
C GLN A 26 -7.05 4.07 3.32
N VAL A 27 -6.77 4.98 2.40
CA VAL A 27 -5.42 5.19 1.88
C VAL A 27 -5.14 6.67 1.75
N MET A 28 -3.89 7.07 2.00
CA MET A 28 -3.46 8.46 1.90
C MET A 28 -2.09 8.54 1.27
N LEU A 29 -1.90 9.54 0.38
CA LEU A 29 -0.56 9.87 -0.13
C LEU A 29 0.23 10.56 0.96
N CYS A 30 1.50 10.21 1.09
CA CYS A 30 2.40 10.88 2.01
C CYS A 30 2.81 12.26 1.46
N ASN A 31 3.36 13.10 2.35
CA ASN A 31 3.71 14.47 1.99
C ASN A 31 4.74 14.57 0.85
N ASP A 32 5.61 13.58 0.73
CA ASP A 32 6.62 13.56 -0.33
C ASP A 32 6.04 13.04 -1.66
N GLU A 33 4.79 12.61 -1.66
CA GLU A 33 4.07 12.08 -2.82
C GLU A 33 4.71 10.85 -3.47
N THR A 34 5.65 10.20 -2.76
CA THR A 34 6.31 9.00 -3.27
C THR A 34 5.91 7.74 -2.52
N SER A 35 5.08 7.88 -1.49
CA SER A 35 4.63 6.75 -0.67
C SER A 35 3.14 6.85 -0.42
N VAL A 36 2.51 5.71 -0.15
CA VAL A 36 1.11 5.66 0.27
C VAL A 36 1.02 4.92 1.60
N THR A 37 0.05 5.34 2.42
CA THR A 37 -0.19 4.72 3.72
C THR A 37 -1.62 4.17 3.75
N LEU A 38 -1.75 2.90 4.15
CA LEU A 38 -3.03 2.22 4.28
C LEU A 38 -3.39 2.14 5.77
N PHE A 39 -4.65 2.40 6.08
CA PHE A 39 -5.13 2.46 7.47
C PHE A 39 -6.23 1.45 7.74
N ASN A 40 -6.40 1.13 9.02
CA ASN A 40 -7.53 0.33 9.53
C ASN A 40 -7.66 -1.04 8.85
N LEU A 41 -6.53 -1.66 8.58
CA LEU A 41 -6.50 -3.01 8.02
C LEU A 41 -6.36 -4.03 9.14
N ASP A 42 -7.09 -5.14 9.05
CA ASP A 42 -6.76 -6.30 9.86
C ASP A 42 -5.66 -7.10 9.14
N ARG A 43 -5.05 -8.03 9.87
CA ARG A 43 -3.90 -8.78 9.35
C ARG A 43 -4.24 -9.60 8.13
N ASP A 44 -5.36 -10.32 8.16
CA ASP A 44 -5.74 -11.20 7.05
C ASP A 44 -6.03 -10.40 5.79
N ARG A 45 -6.76 -9.31 5.94
CA ARG A 45 -7.07 -8.45 4.81
C ARG A 45 -5.80 -7.80 4.26
N ALA A 46 -4.89 -7.37 5.14
CA ALA A 46 -3.62 -6.78 4.72
C ALA A 46 -2.80 -7.76 3.91
N GLU A 47 -2.71 -9.01 4.33
CA GLU A 47 -1.97 -10.03 3.60
C GLU A 47 -2.55 -10.26 2.21
N LEU A 48 -3.87 -10.36 2.09
CA LEU A 48 -4.53 -10.53 0.80
C LEU A 48 -4.31 -9.34 -0.13
N LEU A 49 -4.44 -8.13 0.40
CA LEU A 49 -4.26 -6.92 -0.39
C LEU A 49 -2.81 -6.76 -0.85
N LEU A 50 -1.85 -7.05 0.01
CA LEU A 50 -0.45 -6.93 -0.35
C LEU A 50 -0.03 -7.99 -1.37
N ALA A 51 -0.56 -9.21 -1.27
CA ALA A 51 -0.29 -10.24 -2.26
C ALA A 51 -0.84 -9.83 -3.63
N ALA A 52 -2.06 -9.32 -3.68
CA ALA A 52 -2.65 -8.82 -4.92
C ALA A 52 -1.87 -7.63 -5.47
N PHE A 53 -1.45 -6.72 -4.60
CA PHE A 53 -0.67 -5.55 -4.98
C PHE A 53 0.67 -5.97 -5.60
N THR A 54 1.39 -6.87 -4.96
CA THR A 54 2.68 -7.34 -5.47
C THR A 54 2.53 -7.97 -6.85
N LYS A 55 1.48 -8.76 -7.04
CA LYS A 55 1.21 -9.40 -8.32
C LYS A 55 0.86 -8.39 -9.41
N HIS A 56 0.07 -7.36 -9.05
CA HIS A 56 -0.41 -6.38 -10.02
C HIS A 56 0.66 -5.38 -10.42
N PHE A 57 1.43 -4.89 -9.45
CA PHE A 57 2.42 -3.84 -9.68
C PHE A 57 3.85 -4.34 -9.83
N HIS A 58 4.10 -5.62 -9.52
CA HIS A 58 5.44 -6.19 -9.52
C HIS A 58 6.40 -5.47 -8.57
N LEU A 59 5.85 -4.98 -7.45
CA LEU A 59 6.59 -4.27 -6.41
C LEU A 59 6.46 -5.03 -5.09
N VAL A 60 7.55 -5.04 -4.32
CA VAL A 60 7.51 -5.58 -2.96
C VAL A 60 7.38 -4.39 -2.00
N PRO A 61 6.32 -4.33 -1.17
CA PRO A 61 6.16 -3.23 -0.23
C PRO A 61 7.35 -3.15 0.73
N ALA A 62 7.94 -1.96 0.84
CA ALA A 62 9.10 -1.77 1.71
C ALA A 62 8.77 -2.05 3.18
N SER A 63 7.52 -1.81 3.59
CA SER A 63 7.07 -2.02 4.96
C SER A 63 6.33 -3.35 5.16
N ALA A 64 6.45 -4.29 4.21
CA ALA A 64 5.79 -5.59 4.34
C ALA A 64 6.21 -6.33 5.62
N HIS A 65 7.42 -6.09 6.11
CA HIS A 65 7.88 -6.69 7.36
C HIS A 65 7.05 -6.26 8.57
N ALA A 66 6.27 -5.17 8.46
CA ALA A 66 5.36 -4.77 9.53
C ALA A 66 4.31 -5.83 9.81
N LEU A 67 4.00 -6.68 8.82
CA LEU A 67 3.08 -7.80 9.01
C LEU A 67 3.70 -8.92 9.83
N ALA A 68 5.02 -9.00 9.88
CA ALA A 68 5.73 -10.03 10.61
C ALA A 68 6.00 -9.64 12.06
N SER A 69 5.87 -8.38 12.37
CA SER A 69 6.07 -7.89 13.74
C SER A 69 4.77 -7.88 14.58
#